data_91888ab338edac82717d7accdac4b9a6
#
_entry.id   91888ab338edac82717d7accdac4b9a6
#
_cell.length_a   1.000
_cell.length_b   1.000
_cell.length_c   1.000
_cell.angle_alpha   90.00
_cell.angle_beta   90.00
_cell.angle_gamma   90.00
#
_symmetry.space_group_name_H-M   'P 1'
#
loop_
_entity.id
_entity.type
_entity.pdbx_description
1 polymer ?
#
loop_
_entity_poly.entity_id
_entity_poly.type
_entity_poly.pdbx_seq_one_letter_code
_entity_poly.pdbx_strand_id
1 'polypeptide(L)'
;MISTQRIINCPNPICTRPINPVDNRVCANCQTPLIHRYLWVIGSSAGTIPQGEKVADRYEVIAPRIWLDTQPGKLPDIPSAIPKEIIPYLRLYQQRLHLSQVYGFVRSQTEAADNILLLENVPIDEAGNLYPTLTKAWQQATAVRQVYWLWQILQLWQPLSELGVATSLLIPNNLRVQGWCVRLLQLQQSGQPSLKHLGECWQPLVVTAKTQVARDLQKIVQQMCSGEAQLKDIAAQLNALLLKSAAELPLSIKVAGATDKGAEALIQNEDTCYPHGNNAIADSLLPRVAIICDGIGGHEGGEVASQLAVQS
;
A
#
# COMPACT_ATOMS: atom_id res chain seq x y z
N MET A 1 -13.53 -34.54 -7.25
CA MET A 1 -13.05 -33.41 -6.42
C MET A 1 -14.18 -32.39 -6.39
N ILE A 2 -14.84 -32.22 -5.25
CA ILE A 2 -15.87 -31.18 -5.08
C ILE A 2 -15.09 -29.87 -4.98
N SER A 3 -15.09 -29.07 -6.04
CA SER A 3 -14.59 -27.69 -6.00
C SER A 3 -15.50 -26.92 -5.05
N THR A 4 -15.11 -26.79 -3.81
CA THR A 4 -15.80 -25.90 -2.88
C THR A 4 -15.56 -24.46 -3.36
N GLN A 5 -16.55 -23.91 -4.03
CA GLN A 5 -16.51 -22.54 -4.50
C GLN A 5 -16.28 -21.62 -3.30
N ARG A 6 -15.23 -20.83 -3.33
CA ARG A 6 -14.91 -19.85 -2.29
C ARG A 6 -15.98 -18.79 -2.26
N ILE A 7 -16.42 -18.42 -1.06
CA ILE A 7 -17.53 -17.48 -0.87
C ILE A 7 -17.11 -16.28 -0.02
N ILE A 8 -17.75 -15.14 -0.29
CA ILE A 8 -17.62 -13.90 0.49
C ILE A 8 -19.00 -13.31 0.75
N ASN A 9 -19.21 -12.73 1.92
CA ASN A 9 -20.46 -12.09 2.26
C ASN A 9 -20.47 -10.62 1.81
N CYS A 10 -21.63 -10.20 1.31
CA CYS A 10 -21.91 -8.79 1.04
C CYS A 10 -21.75 -7.96 2.32
N PRO A 11 -21.04 -6.82 2.28
CA PRO A 11 -20.89 -5.95 3.45
C PRO A 11 -22.15 -5.17 3.81
N ASN A 12 -23.14 -5.12 2.93
CA ASN A 12 -24.40 -4.41 3.18
C ASN A 12 -25.27 -5.17 4.20
N PRO A 13 -25.53 -4.63 5.41
CA PRO A 13 -26.24 -5.32 6.47
C PRO A 13 -27.72 -5.63 6.16
N ILE A 14 -28.32 -4.90 5.21
CA ILE A 14 -29.72 -5.13 4.79
C ILE A 14 -29.85 -6.06 3.58
N CYS A 15 -28.75 -6.62 3.09
CA CYS A 15 -28.76 -7.52 1.96
C CYS A 15 -29.40 -8.86 2.33
N THR A 16 -30.50 -9.21 1.65
CA THR A 16 -31.28 -10.45 1.94
C THR A 16 -30.60 -11.72 1.41
N ARG A 17 -29.64 -11.60 0.48
CA ARG A 17 -28.85 -12.72 -0.07
C ARG A 17 -27.36 -12.34 -0.10
N PRO A 18 -26.69 -12.35 1.08
CA PRO A 18 -25.33 -11.81 1.19
C PRO A 18 -24.23 -12.71 0.62
N ILE A 19 -24.49 -13.97 0.36
CA ILE A 19 -23.47 -14.94 -0.07
C ILE A 19 -23.16 -14.76 -1.56
N ASN A 20 -21.89 -14.55 -1.88
CA ASN A 20 -21.38 -14.38 -3.25
C ASN A 20 -20.13 -15.23 -3.48
N PRO A 21 -19.84 -15.65 -4.73
CA PRO A 21 -18.52 -16.13 -5.11
C PRO A 21 -17.45 -15.07 -4.86
N VAL A 22 -16.24 -15.50 -4.44
CA VAL A 22 -15.11 -14.58 -4.19
C VAL A 22 -14.70 -13.81 -5.45
N ASP A 23 -14.91 -14.38 -6.64
CA ASP A 23 -14.53 -13.74 -7.91
C ASP A 23 -15.44 -12.57 -8.31
N ASN A 24 -16.58 -12.40 -7.65
CA ASN A 24 -17.48 -11.29 -7.92
C ASN A 24 -16.90 -9.98 -7.36
N ARG A 25 -17.03 -8.90 -8.12
CA ARG A 25 -16.69 -7.53 -7.65
C ARG A 25 -17.83 -6.83 -6.95
N VAL A 26 -19.06 -7.20 -7.30
CA VAL A 26 -20.29 -6.64 -6.71
C VAL A 26 -21.21 -7.76 -6.26
N CYS A 27 -22.05 -7.47 -5.27
CA CYS A 27 -23.05 -8.41 -4.79
C CYS A 27 -24.08 -8.71 -5.86
N ALA A 28 -24.33 -9.99 -6.14
CA ALA A 28 -25.31 -10.41 -7.15
C ALA A 28 -26.75 -9.98 -6.84
N ASN A 29 -27.08 -9.73 -5.57
CA ASN A 29 -28.41 -9.35 -5.13
C ASN A 29 -28.64 -7.83 -5.05
N CYS A 30 -27.73 -7.08 -4.41
CA CYS A 30 -27.94 -5.65 -4.12
C CYS A 30 -26.94 -4.71 -4.80
N GLN A 31 -26.06 -5.25 -5.65
CA GLN A 31 -25.03 -4.52 -6.41
C GLN A 31 -24.00 -3.75 -5.55
N THR A 32 -24.03 -3.92 -4.23
CA THR A 32 -22.99 -3.32 -3.35
C THR A 32 -21.61 -3.90 -3.70
N PRO A 33 -20.56 -3.07 -3.82
CA PRO A 33 -19.20 -3.53 -4.00
C PRO A 33 -18.76 -4.52 -2.92
N LEU A 34 -18.18 -5.65 -3.31
CA LEU A 34 -17.64 -6.65 -2.38
C LEU A 34 -16.25 -6.23 -1.93
N ILE A 35 -15.98 -6.37 -0.65
CA ILE A 35 -14.72 -5.97 -0.02
C ILE A 35 -13.83 -7.21 0.13
N HIS A 36 -12.82 -7.36 -0.72
CA HIS A 36 -11.81 -8.42 -0.63
C HIS A 36 -10.69 -7.96 0.32
N ARG A 37 -10.87 -8.19 1.63
CA ARG A 37 -9.90 -7.82 2.64
C ARG A 37 -8.95 -8.98 2.90
N TYR A 38 -7.74 -8.89 2.35
CA TYR A 38 -6.64 -9.79 2.68
C TYR A 38 -5.91 -9.27 3.91
N LEU A 39 -5.63 -10.18 4.85
CA LEU A 39 -5.00 -9.89 6.14
C LEU A 39 -3.67 -10.62 6.21
N TRP A 40 -2.68 -9.98 6.80
CA TRP A 40 -1.44 -10.61 7.22
C TRP A 40 -1.57 -11.05 8.66
N VAL A 41 -1.19 -12.28 8.95
CA VAL A 41 -1.49 -12.94 10.22
C VAL A 41 -0.21 -13.20 11.01
N ILE A 42 -0.20 -12.77 12.27
CA ILE A 42 0.91 -12.93 13.20
C ILE A 42 0.44 -13.81 14.37
N GLY A 43 1.17 -14.89 14.62
CA GLY A 43 0.94 -15.85 15.67
C GLY A 43 1.79 -17.10 15.46
N SER A 44 2.05 -17.86 16.50
CA SER A 44 2.87 -19.08 16.44
C SER A 44 2.29 -20.12 15.49
N SER A 45 0.97 -20.30 15.50
CA SER A 45 0.23 -21.25 14.67
C SER A 45 -0.20 -20.70 13.29
N ALA A 46 -0.07 -19.39 13.05
CA ALA A 46 -0.63 -18.74 11.87
C ALA A 46 -0.08 -19.24 10.53
N GLY A 47 1.15 -19.76 10.52
CA GLY A 47 1.82 -20.27 9.32
C GLY A 47 1.59 -21.75 9.06
N THR A 48 0.99 -22.49 10.00
CA THR A 48 0.82 -23.95 9.93
C THR A 48 -0.60 -24.39 9.57
N ILE A 49 -1.56 -23.46 9.61
CA ILE A 49 -2.95 -23.76 9.24
C ILE A 49 -3.02 -24.01 7.72
N PRO A 50 -3.58 -25.15 7.29
CA PRO A 50 -3.66 -25.49 5.88
C PRO A 50 -4.44 -24.49 5.05
N GLN A 51 -4.03 -24.34 3.78
CA GLN A 51 -4.76 -23.53 2.82
C GLN A 51 -6.17 -24.08 2.58
N GLY A 52 -7.16 -23.19 2.49
CA GLY A 52 -8.58 -23.50 2.31
C GLY A 52 -9.33 -23.78 3.62
N GLU A 53 -8.63 -23.86 4.76
CA GLU A 53 -9.30 -23.96 6.05
C GLU A 53 -9.91 -22.63 6.47
N LYS A 54 -11.02 -22.70 7.23
CA LYS A 54 -11.68 -21.55 7.83
C LYS A 54 -11.34 -21.45 9.31
N VAL A 55 -10.87 -20.29 9.70
CA VAL A 55 -10.57 -19.96 11.09
C VAL A 55 -11.68 -19.07 11.64
N ALA A 56 -12.21 -19.42 12.82
CA ALA A 56 -13.32 -18.73 13.49
C ALA A 56 -14.54 -18.54 12.57
N ASP A 57 -14.83 -19.51 11.70
CA ASP A 57 -15.94 -19.49 10.71
C ASP A 57 -15.99 -18.23 9.81
N ARG A 58 -14.92 -17.44 9.80
CA ARG A 58 -14.85 -16.15 9.14
C ARG A 58 -13.65 -16.00 8.20
N TYR A 59 -12.49 -16.40 8.63
CA TYR A 59 -11.24 -16.14 7.89
C TYR A 59 -10.82 -17.38 7.12
N GLU A 60 -10.73 -17.27 5.79
CA GLU A 60 -10.24 -18.35 4.93
C GLU A 60 -8.74 -18.22 4.70
N VAL A 61 -7.99 -19.28 4.92
CA VAL A 61 -6.55 -19.34 4.69
C VAL A 61 -6.27 -19.41 3.20
N ILE A 62 -5.70 -18.35 2.63
CA ILE A 62 -5.36 -18.24 1.19
C ILE A 62 -3.94 -18.75 0.92
N ALA A 63 -3.02 -18.44 1.80
CA ALA A 63 -1.63 -18.87 1.78
C ALA A 63 -1.07 -18.76 3.21
N PRO A 64 0.13 -19.28 3.48
CA PRO A 64 0.76 -19.13 4.78
C PRO A 64 0.75 -17.66 5.22
N ARG A 65 0.12 -17.38 6.37
CA ARG A 65 -0.07 -16.04 6.95
C ARG A 65 -0.91 -15.05 6.12
N ILE A 66 -1.56 -15.47 5.05
CA ILE A 66 -2.47 -14.64 4.26
C ILE A 66 -3.88 -15.21 4.38
N TRP A 67 -4.75 -14.46 5.05
CA TRP A 67 -6.14 -14.84 5.23
C TRP A 67 -7.08 -13.84 4.55
N LEU A 68 -8.18 -14.34 4.02
CA LEU A 68 -9.28 -13.53 3.48
C LEU A 68 -10.39 -13.42 4.52
N ASP A 69 -10.81 -12.21 4.83
CA ASP A 69 -12.01 -11.98 5.60
C ASP A 69 -13.26 -12.24 4.74
N THR A 70 -13.93 -13.35 4.96
CA THR A 70 -15.15 -13.71 4.21
C THR A 70 -16.40 -13.01 4.69
N GLN A 71 -16.32 -12.25 5.80
CA GLN A 71 -17.44 -11.48 6.39
C GLN A 71 -17.02 -10.03 6.66
N PRO A 72 -16.61 -9.27 5.63
CA PRO A 72 -15.98 -7.96 5.81
C PRO A 72 -16.89 -6.87 6.38
N GLY A 73 -18.21 -7.11 6.41
CA GLY A 73 -19.19 -6.22 7.06
C GLY A 73 -19.28 -6.38 8.58
N LYS A 74 -18.65 -7.41 9.16
CA LYS A 74 -18.61 -7.60 10.61
C LYS A 74 -17.40 -6.93 11.22
N LEU A 75 -17.57 -6.33 12.40
CA LEU A 75 -16.44 -5.82 13.18
C LEU A 75 -15.51 -6.98 13.60
N PRO A 76 -14.19 -6.76 13.61
CA PRO A 76 -13.25 -7.75 14.14
C PRO A 76 -13.34 -7.87 15.67
N ASP A 77 -12.87 -8.99 16.19
CA ASP A 77 -12.73 -9.16 17.63
C ASP A 77 -11.56 -8.32 18.15
N ILE A 78 -11.81 -7.62 19.25
CA ILE A 78 -10.82 -6.78 19.94
C ILE A 78 -10.66 -7.31 21.36
N PRO A 79 -9.44 -7.50 21.87
CA PRO A 79 -9.22 -7.93 23.23
C PRO A 79 -9.62 -6.84 24.23
N SER A 80 -10.02 -7.24 25.44
CA SER A 80 -10.40 -6.31 26.52
C SER A 80 -9.26 -5.44 27.01
N ALA A 81 -8.01 -5.92 26.89
CA ALA A 81 -6.79 -5.17 27.20
C ALA A 81 -5.93 -5.06 25.94
N ILE A 82 -5.32 -3.90 25.74
CA ILE A 82 -4.42 -3.66 24.61
C ILE A 82 -3.12 -4.44 24.79
N PRO A 83 -2.83 -5.43 23.93
CA PRO A 83 -1.57 -6.16 23.98
C PRO A 83 -0.38 -5.26 23.69
N LYS A 84 0.75 -5.50 24.38
CA LYS A 84 1.94 -4.65 24.24
C LYS A 84 2.51 -4.65 22.82
N GLU A 85 2.41 -5.75 22.12
CA GLU A 85 2.90 -5.95 20.75
C GLU A 85 2.22 -5.07 19.70
N ILE A 86 1.00 -4.58 19.95
CA ILE A 86 0.31 -3.69 19.02
C ILE A 86 0.56 -2.20 19.27
N ILE A 87 1.13 -1.84 20.41
CA ILE A 87 1.39 -0.44 20.76
C ILE A 87 2.22 0.29 19.68
N PRO A 88 3.29 -0.31 19.10
CA PRO A 88 4.04 0.33 18.03
C PRO A 88 3.18 0.62 16.78
N TYR A 89 2.28 -0.30 16.39
CA TYR A 89 1.37 -0.07 15.26
C TYR A 89 0.46 1.13 15.48
N LEU A 90 -0.09 1.27 16.71
CA LEU A 90 -0.97 2.38 17.04
C LEU A 90 -0.23 3.73 17.07
N ARG A 91 0.99 3.74 17.64
CA ARG A 91 1.82 4.95 17.72
C ARG A 91 2.39 5.39 16.37
N LEU A 92 2.61 4.44 15.44
CA LEU A 92 3.11 4.69 14.10
C LEU A 92 1.99 4.94 13.07
N TYR A 93 0.78 5.29 13.50
CA TYR A 93 -0.35 5.52 12.59
C TYR A 93 -0.04 6.57 11.50
N GLN A 94 0.77 7.57 11.80
CA GLN A 94 1.20 8.56 10.82
C GLN A 94 2.00 7.93 9.65
N GLN A 95 2.60 6.77 9.87
CA GLN A 95 3.37 6.01 8.87
C GLN A 95 2.51 4.95 8.14
N ARG A 96 1.17 5.07 8.20
CA ARG A 96 0.23 4.07 7.64
C ARG A 96 0.39 3.79 6.15
N LEU A 97 1.03 4.67 5.37
CA LEU A 97 1.36 4.41 3.97
C LEU A 97 2.42 3.32 3.82
N HIS A 98 3.27 3.16 4.82
CA HIS A 98 4.38 2.23 4.83
C HIS A 98 4.15 1.01 5.73
N LEU A 99 3.21 1.11 6.68
CA LEU A 99 2.99 0.10 7.70
C LEU A 99 1.60 -0.53 7.59
N SER A 100 1.55 -1.83 7.84
CA SER A 100 0.29 -2.53 8.08
C SER A 100 -0.36 -2.02 9.36
N GLN A 101 -1.67 -2.14 9.46
CA GLN A 101 -2.47 -1.66 10.59
C GLN A 101 -3.12 -2.82 11.32
N VAL A 102 -3.36 -2.65 12.63
CA VAL A 102 -4.09 -3.65 13.41
C VAL A 102 -5.55 -3.68 12.95
N TYR A 103 -5.99 -4.84 12.47
CA TYR A 103 -7.39 -5.10 12.13
C TYR A 103 -8.17 -5.67 13.30
N GLY A 104 -7.61 -6.70 13.96
CA GLY A 104 -8.26 -7.37 15.08
C GLY A 104 -7.49 -8.61 15.52
N PHE A 105 -8.18 -9.48 16.22
CA PHE A 105 -7.61 -10.70 16.75
C PHE A 105 -8.51 -11.91 16.50
N VAL A 106 -7.89 -13.08 16.49
CA VAL A 106 -8.60 -14.36 16.61
C VAL A 106 -8.11 -15.04 17.87
N ARG A 107 -9.07 -15.43 18.73
CA ARG A 107 -8.74 -16.18 19.94
C ARG A 107 -8.29 -17.59 19.55
N SER A 108 -7.19 -18.03 20.13
CA SER A 108 -6.80 -19.43 20.03
C SER A 108 -7.83 -20.30 20.77
N GLN A 109 -8.13 -21.46 20.19
CA GLN A 109 -9.04 -22.42 20.83
C GLN A 109 -8.38 -23.20 21.96
N THR A 110 -7.05 -23.08 22.11
CA THR A 110 -6.29 -23.73 23.20
C THR A 110 -5.83 -22.67 24.19
N GLU A 111 -6.07 -22.94 25.51
CA GLU A 111 -5.72 -22.01 26.59
C GLU A 111 -4.21 -21.66 26.66
N ALA A 112 -3.35 -22.45 26.01
CA ALA A 112 -1.90 -22.27 25.99
C ALA A 112 -1.38 -21.53 24.75
N ALA A 113 -2.25 -21.16 23.78
CA ALA A 113 -1.79 -20.52 22.54
C ALA A 113 -2.12 -19.03 22.53
N ASP A 114 -1.15 -18.22 22.09
CA ASP A 114 -1.28 -16.77 21.92
C ASP A 114 -2.41 -16.42 20.96
N ASN A 115 -3.09 -15.31 21.23
CA ASN A 115 -4.04 -14.73 20.30
C ASN A 115 -3.36 -14.45 18.96
N ILE A 116 -4.06 -14.75 17.88
CA ILE A 116 -3.58 -14.46 16.53
C ILE A 116 -3.93 -13.01 16.19
N LEU A 117 -2.91 -12.21 15.90
CA LEU A 117 -3.05 -10.82 15.46
C LEU A 117 -3.31 -10.78 13.96
N LEU A 118 -4.33 -10.04 13.56
CA LEU A 118 -4.68 -9.77 12.17
C LEU A 118 -4.29 -8.35 11.81
N LEU A 119 -3.53 -8.21 10.72
CA LEU A 119 -3.13 -6.92 10.17
C LEU A 119 -3.81 -6.69 8.83
N GLU A 120 -4.37 -5.49 8.65
CA GLU A 120 -4.90 -4.99 7.37
C GLU A 120 -3.95 -3.96 6.74
N ASN A 121 -4.35 -3.40 5.60
CA ASN A 121 -3.52 -2.49 4.82
C ASN A 121 -2.13 -3.07 4.55
N VAL A 122 -2.08 -4.34 4.23
CA VAL A 122 -0.85 -5.09 3.98
C VAL A 122 -0.48 -5.03 2.50
N PRO A 123 0.82 -5.20 2.15
CA PRO A 123 1.27 -5.20 0.75
C PRO A 123 0.90 -6.50 0.02
N ILE A 124 -0.40 -6.70 -0.17
CA ILE A 124 -1.04 -7.82 -0.89
C ILE A 124 -1.87 -7.24 -2.03
N ASP A 125 -1.83 -7.86 -3.20
CA ASP A 125 -2.60 -7.43 -4.36
C ASP A 125 -4.07 -7.93 -4.31
N GLU A 126 -4.89 -7.52 -5.27
CA GLU A 126 -6.30 -7.90 -5.37
C GLU A 126 -6.51 -9.43 -5.58
N ALA A 127 -5.49 -10.15 -5.98
CA ALA A 127 -5.51 -11.61 -6.15
C ALA A 127 -5.05 -12.36 -4.89
N GLY A 128 -4.64 -11.66 -3.83
CA GLY A 128 -4.16 -12.25 -2.59
C GLY A 128 -2.67 -12.59 -2.59
N ASN A 129 -1.88 -12.08 -3.54
CA ASN A 129 -0.45 -12.30 -3.59
C ASN A 129 0.33 -11.15 -2.94
N LEU A 130 1.42 -11.48 -2.28
CA LEU A 130 2.34 -10.46 -1.76
C LEU A 130 3.00 -9.69 -2.91
N TYR A 131 3.04 -8.37 -2.81
CA TYR A 131 3.90 -7.56 -3.68
C TYR A 131 5.37 -8.03 -3.59
N PRO A 132 6.18 -7.81 -4.64
CA PRO A 132 7.56 -8.26 -4.65
C PRO A 132 8.36 -7.66 -3.50
N THR A 133 9.37 -8.40 -3.02
CA THR A 133 10.35 -7.84 -2.08
C THR A 133 11.14 -6.72 -2.77
N LEU A 134 11.65 -5.79 -1.96
CA LEU A 134 12.56 -4.75 -2.43
C LEU A 134 13.72 -5.34 -3.27
N THR A 135 14.31 -6.43 -2.78
CA THR A 135 15.44 -7.10 -3.46
C THR A 135 15.05 -7.69 -4.83
N LYS A 136 13.85 -8.28 -4.95
CA LYS A 136 13.37 -8.81 -6.24
C LYS A 136 13.08 -7.71 -7.26
N ALA A 137 12.52 -6.57 -6.80
CA ALA A 137 12.16 -5.48 -7.68
C ALA A 137 13.36 -4.54 -8.01
N TRP A 138 14.45 -4.63 -7.26
CA TRP A 138 15.57 -3.69 -7.30
C TRP A 138 16.19 -3.51 -8.67
N GLN A 139 16.53 -4.60 -9.35
CA GLN A 139 17.20 -4.56 -10.65
C GLN A 139 16.31 -3.99 -11.77
N GLN A 140 15.00 -4.14 -11.66
CA GLN A 140 14.04 -3.63 -12.65
C GLN A 140 13.69 -2.16 -12.41
N ALA A 141 14.01 -1.62 -11.24
CA ALA A 141 13.75 -0.24 -10.88
C ALA A 141 14.64 0.72 -11.64
N THR A 142 14.12 1.93 -11.94
CA THR A 142 14.94 3.05 -12.44
C THR A 142 15.87 3.55 -11.34
N ALA A 143 16.95 4.25 -11.72
CA ALA A 143 17.89 4.82 -10.78
C ALA A 143 17.21 5.69 -9.71
N VAL A 144 16.32 6.59 -10.12
CA VAL A 144 15.56 7.46 -9.20
C VAL A 144 14.68 6.65 -8.25
N ARG A 145 14.08 5.56 -8.71
CA ARG A 145 13.24 4.70 -7.86
C ARG A 145 14.07 3.95 -6.82
N GLN A 146 15.26 3.47 -7.19
CA GLN A 146 16.19 2.84 -6.26
C GLN A 146 16.57 3.79 -5.12
N VAL A 147 16.96 5.02 -5.44
CA VAL A 147 17.30 6.04 -4.44
C VAL A 147 16.07 6.40 -3.59
N TYR A 148 14.91 6.54 -4.19
CA TYR A 148 13.68 6.90 -3.49
C TYR A 148 13.24 5.82 -2.49
N TRP A 149 13.36 4.55 -2.81
CA TRP A 149 13.08 3.47 -1.87
C TRP A 149 14.02 3.48 -0.67
N LEU A 150 15.33 3.69 -0.87
CA LEU A 150 16.29 3.81 0.23
C LEU A 150 16.01 5.05 1.09
N TRP A 151 15.62 6.15 0.45
CA TRP A 151 15.23 7.37 1.13
C TRP A 151 14.00 7.13 2.03
N GLN A 152 12.95 6.45 1.56
CA GLN A 152 11.78 6.10 2.37
C GLN A 152 12.17 5.23 3.57
N ILE A 153 13.00 4.22 3.37
CA ILE A 153 13.49 3.37 4.46
C ILE A 153 14.23 4.21 5.51
N LEU A 154 15.05 5.15 5.08
CA LEU A 154 15.76 6.05 6.00
C LEU A 154 14.81 6.97 6.77
N GLN A 155 13.75 7.48 6.13
CA GLN A 155 12.72 8.29 6.82
C GLN A 155 11.98 7.48 7.90
N LEU A 156 11.79 6.19 7.69
CA LEU A 156 11.17 5.30 8.66
C LEU A 156 12.11 4.93 9.82
N TRP A 157 13.42 5.13 9.67
CA TRP A 157 14.41 4.69 10.64
C TRP A 157 14.18 5.28 12.04
N GLN A 158 14.07 6.60 12.13
CA GLN A 158 13.94 7.27 13.43
C GLN A 158 12.63 6.89 14.15
N PRO A 159 11.43 7.01 13.55
CA PRO A 159 10.19 6.66 14.26
C PRO A 159 10.13 5.19 14.67
N LEU A 160 10.72 4.27 13.89
CA LEU A 160 10.76 2.86 14.26
C LEU A 160 11.80 2.60 15.37
N SER A 161 12.94 3.31 15.36
CA SER A 161 13.97 3.18 16.40
C SER A 161 13.46 3.66 17.76
N GLU A 162 12.73 4.75 17.81
CA GLU A 162 12.15 5.31 19.03
C GLU A 162 11.17 4.34 19.73
N LEU A 163 10.57 3.42 18.95
CA LEU A 163 9.65 2.41 19.45
C LEU A 163 10.28 1.01 19.55
N GLY A 164 11.59 0.88 19.30
CA GLY A 164 12.31 -0.39 19.39
C GLY A 164 11.94 -1.41 18.32
N VAL A 165 11.44 -0.97 17.15
CA VAL A 165 11.00 -1.85 16.06
C VAL A 165 11.78 -1.63 14.75
N ALA A 166 12.90 -0.91 14.79
CA ALA A 166 13.73 -0.61 13.60
C ALA A 166 14.31 -1.87 12.94
N THR A 167 14.48 -2.97 13.66
CA THR A 167 14.88 -4.27 13.10
C THR A 167 13.96 -4.72 11.96
N SER A 168 12.70 -4.27 11.96
CA SER A 168 11.75 -4.53 10.87
C SER A 168 12.26 -4.08 9.50
N LEU A 169 13.13 -3.07 9.45
CA LEU A 169 13.74 -2.54 8.23
C LEU A 169 14.95 -3.35 7.76
N LEU A 170 15.51 -4.21 8.61
CA LEU A 170 16.69 -5.04 8.30
C LEU A 170 16.33 -6.41 7.72
N ILE A 171 15.04 -6.74 7.69
CA ILE A 171 14.56 -8.06 7.25
C ILE A 171 14.14 -7.96 5.77
N PRO A 172 14.90 -8.52 4.81
CA PRO A 172 14.63 -8.36 3.38
C PRO A 172 13.22 -8.83 2.96
N ASN A 173 12.74 -9.93 3.54
CA ASN A 173 11.41 -10.46 3.22
C ASN A 173 10.27 -9.64 3.81
N ASN A 174 10.53 -8.76 4.75
CA ASN A 174 9.56 -7.84 5.34
C ASN A 174 9.33 -6.58 4.50
N LEU A 175 10.33 -6.19 3.70
CA LEU A 175 10.27 -5.03 2.83
C LEU A 175 9.66 -5.39 1.48
N ARG A 176 8.51 -4.83 1.19
CA ARG A 176 7.77 -5.00 -0.07
C ARG A 176 7.69 -3.68 -0.81
N VAL A 177 7.53 -3.73 -2.13
CA VAL A 177 7.39 -2.53 -2.95
C VAL A 177 6.10 -2.59 -3.78
N GLN A 178 5.30 -1.55 -3.63
CA GLN A 178 4.11 -1.31 -4.41
C GLN A 178 4.34 -0.05 -5.25
N GLY A 179 4.82 -0.24 -6.48
CA GLY A 179 5.22 0.87 -7.35
C GLY A 179 6.36 1.69 -6.73
N TRP A 180 6.07 2.92 -6.33
CA TRP A 180 7.04 3.83 -5.70
C TRP A 180 7.11 3.69 -4.18
N CYS A 181 6.18 3.01 -3.54
CA CYS A 181 6.07 2.93 -2.10
C CYS A 181 6.74 1.68 -1.54
N VAL A 182 7.59 1.86 -0.52
CA VAL A 182 8.11 0.78 0.31
C VAL A 182 7.10 0.50 1.42
N ARG A 183 6.78 -0.78 1.61
CA ARG A 183 5.80 -1.24 2.59
C ARG A 183 6.37 -2.37 3.45
N LEU A 184 6.06 -2.36 4.74
CA LEU A 184 6.42 -3.42 5.67
C LEU A 184 5.23 -4.36 5.89
N LEU A 185 5.51 -5.66 5.98
CA LEU A 185 4.49 -6.65 6.31
C LEU A 185 4.11 -6.58 7.79
N GLN A 186 5.12 -6.49 8.67
CA GLN A 186 4.92 -6.50 10.11
C GLN A 186 6.04 -5.76 10.84
N LEU A 187 5.79 -5.38 12.08
CA LEU A 187 6.79 -4.83 12.98
C LEU A 187 7.41 -5.96 13.83
N GLN A 188 8.72 -5.86 14.05
CA GLN A 188 9.46 -6.79 14.90
C GLN A 188 10.15 -6.03 16.02
N GLN A 189 9.87 -6.44 17.25
CA GLN A 189 10.56 -5.97 18.45
C GLN A 189 11.75 -6.88 18.70
N SER A 190 12.93 -6.48 18.27
CA SER A 190 14.17 -7.21 18.58
C SER A 190 15.38 -6.30 18.47
N GLY A 191 16.14 -6.20 19.56
CA GLY A 191 17.39 -5.45 19.62
C GLY A 191 17.23 -3.95 19.40
N GLN A 192 18.36 -3.27 19.41
CA GLN A 192 18.49 -1.85 19.04
C GLN A 192 19.51 -1.74 17.92
N PRO A 193 19.12 -1.91 16.66
CA PRO A 193 20.06 -1.83 15.55
C PRO A 193 20.56 -0.39 15.38
N SER A 194 21.80 -0.26 14.94
CA SER A 194 22.38 1.03 14.57
C SER A 194 22.26 1.31 13.09
N LEU A 195 22.51 2.54 12.67
CA LEU A 195 22.53 2.94 11.26
C LEU A 195 23.58 2.14 10.45
N LYS A 196 24.64 1.66 11.10
CA LYS A 196 25.62 0.75 10.51
C LYS A 196 24.97 -0.55 10.00
N HIS A 197 24.12 -1.19 10.81
CA HIS A 197 23.41 -2.41 10.39
C HIS A 197 22.50 -2.16 9.18
N LEU A 198 21.89 -0.98 9.10
CA LEU A 198 21.10 -0.61 7.92
C LEU A 198 22.01 -0.48 6.69
N GLY A 199 23.18 0.16 6.84
CA GLY A 199 24.19 0.26 5.78
C GLY A 199 24.64 -1.11 5.29
N GLU A 200 24.93 -2.04 6.20
CA GLU A 200 25.30 -3.43 5.89
C GLU A 200 24.19 -4.14 5.10
N CYS A 201 22.92 -3.96 5.46
CA CYS A 201 21.78 -4.49 4.71
C CYS A 201 21.66 -3.90 3.29
N TRP A 202 22.13 -2.68 3.06
CA TRP A 202 22.08 -2.03 1.75
C TRP A 202 23.24 -2.38 0.83
N GLN A 203 24.36 -2.90 1.36
CA GLN A 203 25.52 -3.28 0.54
C GLN A 203 25.18 -4.16 -0.69
N PRO A 204 24.40 -5.25 -0.56
CA PRO A 204 24.04 -6.08 -1.71
C PRO A 204 23.20 -5.34 -2.77
N LEU A 205 22.39 -4.37 -2.34
CA LEU A 205 21.58 -3.55 -3.25
C LEU A 205 22.47 -2.60 -4.06
N VAL A 206 23.46 -1.98 -3.40
CA VAL A 206 24.37 -1.03 -4.05
C VAL A 206 25.24 -1.68 -5.11
N VAL A 207 25.68 -2.92 -4.89
CA VAL A 207 26.45 -3.70 -5.88
C VAL A 207 25.69 -3.86 -7.20
N THR A 208 24.35 -3.93 -7.13
CA THR A 208 23.47 -4.13 -8.30
C THR A 208 22.67 -2.88 -8.65
N ALA A 209 23.05 -1.72 -8.12
CA ALA A 209 22.39 -0.46 -8.42
C ALA A 209 22.64 0.00 -9.86
N LYS A 210 21.74 0.84 -10.38
CA LYS A 210 21.91 1.46 -11.71
C LYS A 210 23.17 2.32 -11.73
N THR A 211 23.91 2.29 -12.83
CA THR A 211 25.21 2.95 -12.99
C THR A 211 25.18 4.44 -12.66
N GLN A 212 24.06 5.12 -12.95
CA GLN A 212 23.86 6.54 -12.67
C GLN A 212 23.98 6.89 -11.17
N VAL A 213 23.64 5.95 -10.29
CA VAL A 213 23.57 6.20 -8.83
C VAL A 213 24.49 5.30 -8.01
N ALA A 214 25.07 4.25 -8.61
CA ALA A 214 25.86 3.23 -7.92
C ALA A 214 27.03 3.82 -7.12
N ARG A 215 27.81 4.74 -7.74
CA ARG A 215 28.99 5.35 -7.08
C ARG A 215 28.60 6.20 -5.86
N ASP A 216 27.54 6.99 -5.98
CA ASP A 216 27.11 7.88 -4.90
C ASP A 216 26.45 7.05 -3.77
N LEU A 217 25.63 6.05 -4.11
CA LEU A 217 25.09 5.10 -3.13
C LEU A 217 26.17 4.32 -2.41
N GLN A 218 27.24 3.90 -3.11
CA GLN A 218 28.37 3.19 -2.50
C GLN A 218 29.05 4.05 -1.43
N LYS A 219 29.29 5.35 -1.69
CA LYS A 219 29.87 6.27 -0.72
C LYS A 219 28.98 6.43 0.52
N ILE A 220 27.67 6.60 0.30
CA ILE A 220 26.68 6.73 1.37
C ILE A 220 26.72 5.49 2.27
N VAL A 221 26.65 4.29 1.66
CA VAL A 221 26.64 3.03 2.41
C VAL A 221 27.98 2.79 3.12
N GLN A 222 29.11 3.12 2.52
CA GLN A 222 30.42 3.05 3.19
C GLN A 222 30.48 3.95 4.43
N GLN A 223 29.95 5.16 4.32
CA GLN A 223 29.85 6.08 5.45
C GLN A 223 28.93 5.54 6.55
N MET A 224 27.79 4.94 6.22
CA MET A 224 26.92 4.28 7.20
C MET A 224 27.65 3.13 7.92
N CYS A 225 28.41 2.32 7.18
CA CYS A 225 29.14 1.16 7.70
C CYS A 225 30.35 1.56 8.58
N SER A 226 30.91 2.76 8.44
CA SER A 226 31.97 3.24 9.33
C SER A 226 31.52 3.38 10.79
N GLY A 227 30.21 3.54 11.01
CA GLY A 227 29.62 3.68 12.34
C GLY A 227 29.61 5.12 12.89
N GLU A 228 30.19 6.08 12.17
CA GLU A 228 30.27 7.48 12.55
C GLU A 228 29.18 8.36 11.90
N ALA A 229 28.42 7.78 10.97
CA ALA A 229 27.43 8.49 10.20
C ALA A 229 26.28 9.02 11.06
N GLN A 230 25.93 10.28 10.88
CA GLN A 230 24.74 10.88 11.46
C GLN A 230 23.55 10.70 10.50
N LEU A 231 22.36 10.36 11.04
CA LEU A 231 21.16 10.16 10.25
C LEU A 231 20.84 11.36 9.33
N LYS A 232 21.00 12.57 9.85
CA LYS A 232 20.75 13.82 9.10
C LYS A 232 21.66 13.99 7.90
N ASP A 233 22.92 13.56 8.00
CA ASP A 233 23.91 13.72 6.92
C ASP A 233 23.63 12.69 5.80
N ILE A 234 23.27 11.46 6.18
CA ILE A 234 22.85 10.43 5.21
C ILE A 234 21.54 10.85 4.52
N ALA A 235 20.57 11.40 5.27
CA ALA A 235 19.32 11.90 4.71
C ALA A 235 19.56 13.04 3.71
N ALA A 236 20.44 13.99 4.02
CA ALA A 236 20.81 15.08 3.13
C ALA A 236 21.47 14.56 1.83
N GLN A 237 22.39 13.60 1.93
CA GLN A 237 23.06 13.00 0.78
C GLN A 237 22.07 12.22 -0.11
N LEU A 238 21.19 11.40 0.47
CA LEU A 238 20.16 10.69 -0.30
C LEU A 238 19.18 11.65 -0.96
N ASN A 239 18.80 12.73 -0.26
CA ASN A 239 17.90 13.74 -0.83
C ASN A 239 18.57 14.47 -2.03
N ALA A 240 19.82 14.86 -1.89
CA ALA A 240 20.58 15.46 -3.00
C ALA A 240 20.72 14.52 -4.20
N LEU A 241 21.00 13.23 -3.94
CA LEU A 241 21.08 12.22 -4.99
C LEU A 241 19.73 11.97 -5.66
N LEU A 242 18.64 11.96 -4.89
CA LEU A 242 17.28 11.82 -5.40
C LEU A 242 16.91 12.97 -6.34
N LEU A 243 17.16 14.21 -5.92
CA LEU A 243 16.89 15.41 -6.72
C LEU A 243 17.72 15.40 -8.02
N LYS A 244 19.03 15.09 -7.92
CA LYS A 244 19.90 14.96 -9.10
C LYS A 244 19.37 13.92 -10.08
N SER A 245 19.04 12.71 -9.57
CA SER A 245 18.56 11.61 -10.41
C SER A 245 17.19 11.90 -11.04
N ALA A 246 16.34 12.64 -10.34
CA ALA A 246 15.05 13.07 -10.86
C ALA A 246 15.18 14.14 -11.95
N ALA A 247 16.12 15.09 -11.79
CA ALA A 247 16.39 16.13 -12.76
C ALA A 247 16.97 15.60 -14.09
N GLU A 248 17.61 14.44 -14.07
CA GLU A 248 18.11 13.77 -15.28
C GLU A 248 17.02 13.05 -16.08
N LEU A 249 15.81 12.88 -15.50
CA LEU A 249 14.70 12.25 -16.21
C LEU A 249 14.02 13.24 -17.15
N PRO A 250 13.58 12.79 -18.34
CA PRO A 250 12.73 13.61 -19.18
C PRO A 250 11.41 13.88 -18.45
N LEU A 251 10.94 15.13 -18.51
CA LEU A 251 9.64 15.49 -17.96
C LEU A 251 8.55 14.71 -18.70
N SER A 252 7.82 13.87 -17.97
CA SER A 252 6.65 13.15 -18.47
C SER A 252 5.43 13.53 -17.64
N ILE A 253 4.51 14.23 -18.26
CA ILE A 253 3.25 14.63 -17.65
C ILE A 253 2.16 13.74 -18.23
N LYS A 254 1.36 13.12 -17.35
CA LYS A 254 0.11 12.44 -17.72
C LYS A 254 -1.03 13.21 -17.10
N VAL A 255 -1.96 13.63 -17.91
CA VAL A 255 -3.18 14.31 -17.46
C VAL A 255 -4.36 13.39 -17.74
N ALA A 256 -5.23 13.23 -16.75
CA ALA A 256 -6.51 12.54 -16.88
C ALA A 256 -7.59 13.46 -16.31
N GLY A 257 -8.67 13.64 -17.04
CA GLY A 257 -9.83 14.41 -16.61
C GLY A 257 -11.02 13.49 -16.40
N ALA A 258 -11.81 13.79 -15.39
CA ALA A 258 -13.10 13.16 -15.15
C ALA A 258 -14.08 14.21 -14.61
N THR A 259 -15.31 14.12 -15.02
CA THR A 259 -16.42 14.91 -14.47
C THR A 259 -17.64 14.02 -14.30
N ASP A 260 -18.44 14.28 -13.28
CA ASP A 260 -19.65 13.54 -12.97
C ASP A 260 -20.71 14.49 -12.45
N LYS A 261 -21.95 14.28 -12.83
CA LYS A 261 -23.09 15.11 -12.39
C LYS A 261 -23.44 14.99 -10.90
N GLY A 262 -22.78 14.09 -10.17
CA GLY A 262 -23.06 13.84 -8.76
C GLY A 262 -24.32 13.02 -8.51
N ALA A 263 -24.71 12.93 -7.23
CA ALA A 263 -25.85 12.14 -6.77
C ALA A 263 -27.20 12.88 -6.81
N GLU A 264 -27.18 14.17 -7.09
CA GLU A 264 -28.40 14.98 -7.17
C GLU A 264 -29.14 14.75 -8.50
N ALA A 265 -30.44 15.05 -8.50
CA ALA A 265 -31.34 14.85 -9.64
C ALA A 265 -31.12 15.85 -10.79
N LEU A 266 -29.90 16.31 -11.00
CA LEU A 266 -29.52 17.13 -12.13
C LEU A 266 -29.65 16.32 -13.43
N ILE A 267 -30.35 16.87 -14.40
CA ILE A 267 -30.64 16.21 -15.67
C ILE A 267 -29.37 16.12 -16.52
N GLN A 268 -28.49 17.11 -16.41
CA GLN A 268 -27.27 17.24 -17.20
C GLN A 268 -26.08 17.57 -16.30
N ASN A 269 -24.89 17.18 -16.75
CA ASN A 269 -23.63 17.63 -16.14
C ASN A 269 -23.24 18.95 -16.78
N GLU A 270 -23.22 20.02 -16.00
CA GLU A 270 -22.91 21.37 -16.46
C GLU A 270 -21.39 21.63 -16.49
N ASP A 271 -20.61 20.74 -15.88
CA ASP A 271 -19.16 20.84 -15.83
C ASP A 271 -18.49 20.09 -16.98
N THR A 272 -17.40 20.66 -17.45
CA THR A 272 -16.57 20.04 -18.52
C THR A 272 -15.09 20.14 -18.17
N CYS A 273 -14.34 19.11 -18.52
CA CYS A 273 -12.89 19.13 -18.37
C CYS A 273 -12.17 18.68 -19.64
N TYR A 274 -10.94 19.16 -19.80
CA TYR A 274 -10.00 18.67 -20.81
C TYR A 274 -8.74 18.11 -20.11
N PRO A 275 -8.24 16.91 -20.48
CA PRO A 275 -8.82 15.99 -21.47
C PRO A 275 -10.09 15.29 -20.99
N HIS A 276 -10.98 14.92 -21.90
CA HIS A 276 -12.17 14.14 -21.60
C HIS A 276 -11.79 12.67 -21.37
N GLY A 277 -11.99 12.16 -20.16
CA GLY A 277 -11.88 10.74 -19.83
C GLY A 277 -10.61 10.05 -20.34
N ASN A 278 -10.74 8.78 -20.71
CA ASN A 278 -9.62 7.93 -21.19
C ASN A 278 -9.19 8.19 -22.66
N ASN A 279 -9.74 9.17 -23.34
CA ASN A 279 -9.43 9.45 -24.76
C ASN A 279 -8.13 10.23 -24.96
N ALA A 280 -7.20 10.16 -24.03
CA ALA A 280 -5.91 10.87 -24.01
C ALA A 280 -4.92 10.50 -25.14
N ILE A 281 -5.33 9.68 -26.13
CA ILE A 281 -4.36 9.04 -27.06
C ILE A 281 -4.12 9.87 -28.34
N ALA A 282 -4.95 10.86 -28.65
CA ALA A 282 -4.89 11.53 -29.97
C ALA A 282 -4.79 13.04 -29.93
N ASP A 283 -4.69 13.68 -28.78
CA ASP A 283 -4.72 15.14 -28.71
C ASP A 283 -3.32 15.75 -28.64
N SER A 284 -3.01 16.62 -29.61
CA SER A 284 -1.70 17.27 -29.73
C SER A 284 -1.40 18.26 -28.60
N LEU A 285 -2.40 18.69 -27.84
CA LEU A 285 -2.25 19.58 -26.69
C LEU A 285 -1.82 18.87 -25.42
N LEU A 286 -2.05 17.55 -25.31
CA LEU A 286 -1.53 16.77 -24.21
C LEU A 286 0.00 16.56 -24.35
N PRO A 287 0.75 16.70 -23.27
CA PRO A 287 0.38 16.96 -21.87
C PRO A 287 0.47 18.43 -21.44
N ARG A 288 0.28 19.39 -22.31
CA ARG A 288 0.61 20.81 -22.08
C ARG A 288 -0.54 21.62 -21.49
N VAL A 289 -1.77 21.19 -21.69
CA VAL A 289 -2.99 21.92 -21.29
C VAL A 289 -3.90 21.00 -20.48
N ALA A 290 -4.42 21.51 -19.39
CA ALA A 290 -5.53 20.92 -18.64
C ALA A 290 -6.53 22.04 -18.34
N ILE A 291 -7.80 21.81 -18.62
CA ILE A 291 -8.87 22.80 -18.47
C ILE A 291 -9.98 22.19 -17.62
N ILE A 292 -10.51 22.96 -16.70
CA ILE A 292 -11.72 22.64 -15.95
C ILE A 292 -12.66 23.84 -16.11
N CYS A 293 -13.86 23.58 -16.58
CA CYS A 293 -14.92 24.58 -16.70
C CYS A 293 -16.11 24.14 -15.86
N ASP A 294 -16.49 25.00 -14.93
CA ASP A 294 -17.65 24.87 -14.05
C ASP A 294 -18.79 25.68 -14.67
N GLY A 295 -19.88 25.02 -15.03
CA GLY A 295 -21.09 25.65 -15.57
C GLY A 295 -21.95 26.18 -14.44
N ILE A 296 -22.61 27.33 -14.64
CA ILE A 296 -23.49 27.91 -13.62
C ILE A 296 -24.77 27.09 -13.53
N GLY A 297 -24.94 26.40 -12.41
CA GLY A 297 -26.09 25.58 -12.10
C GLY A 297 -27.42 26.36 -12.07
N GLY A 298 -28.49 25.75 -12.61
CA GLY A 298 -29.82 26.31 -12.59
C GLY A 298 -30.13 27.35 -13.70
N HIS A 299 -29.24 27.52 -14.70
CA HIS A 299 -29.47 28.36 -15.89
C HIS A 299 -29.42 27.47 -17.14
N GLU A 300 -30.30 27.77 -18.11
CA GLU A 300 -30.25 27.08 -19.40
C GLU A 300 -28.93 27.37 -20.11
N GLY A 301 -28.21 26.30 -20.52
CA GLY A 301 -27.00 26.37 -21.32
C GLY A 301 -25.68 26.39 -20.56
N GLY A 302 -25.65 26.08 -19.25
CA GLY A 302 -24.42 25.93 -18.48
C GLY A 302 -23.50 24.88 -19.09
N GLU A 303 -24.02 23.73 -19.50
CA GLU A 303 -23.31 22.66 -20.17
C GLU A 303 -22.75 23.09 -21.54
N VAL A 304 -23.48 23.92 -22.28
CA VAL A 304 -23.03 24.45 -23.58
C VAL A 304 -21.89 25.43 -23.39
N ALA A 305 -21.99 26.30 -22.39
CA ALA A 305 -20.95 27.30 -22.11
C ALA A 305 -19.64 26.63 -21.67
N SER A 306 -19.70 25.63 -20.77
CA SER A 306 -18.51 24.91 -20.30
C SER A 306 -17.87 24.09 -21.42
N GLN A 307 -18.68 23.44 -22.29
CA GLN A 307 -18.17 22.71 -23.46
C GLN A 307 -17.49 23.63 -24.47
N LEU A 308 -18.10 24.76 -24.78
CA LEU A 308 -17.50 25.76 -25.71
C LEU A 308 -16.18 26.33 -25.17
N ALA A 309 -16.12 26.61 -23.87
CA ALA A 309 -14.89 27.10 -23.24
C ALA A 309 -13.74 26.09 -23.29
N VAL A 310 -14.03 24.78 -23.22
CA VAL A 310 -13.01 23.74 -23.39
C VAL A 310 -12.61 23.53 -24.85
N GLN A 311 -13.51 23.80 -25.80
CA GLN A 311 -13.27 23.63 -27.24
C GLN A 311 -12.56 24.81 -27.88
N SER A 312 -12.58 25.99 -27.26
CA SER A 312 -11.94 27.22 -27.72
C SER A 312 -10.43 27.25 -27.49
#